data_f2580552d71f0a5b6b4b0486878ee5f7
#
_entry.id   f2580552d71f0a5b6b4b0486878ee5f7
#
_cell.length_a   1.000
_cell.length_b   1.000
_cell.length_c   1.000
_cell.angle_alpha   90.00
_cell.angle_beta   90.00
_cell.angle_gamma   90.00
#
_symmetry.space_group_name_H-M   'P 1'
#
loop_
_entity.id
_entity.type
_entity.pdbx_description
1 polymer ?
#
loop_
_entity_poly.entity_id
_entity_poly.type
_entity_poly.pdbx_seq_one_letter_code
_entity_poly.pdbx_strand_id
1 'polypeptide(L)'
;AEAARNRKRCPATAALLGSMPAASDMAERGVGECTFSALHGGAHLLPHCGSTNARLTAHLPLIVPDGCEIRVGDEVRQYREGELLIFDDSYEHEVWNRHPTDVRVVLLIRFWHPDIAPAKYAATKRAMRRAVVRHRRNTCLPPLDVSLTPPS
;
A
#
# COMPACT_ATOMS: atom_id res chain seq x y z
N ALA A 1 10.63 -3.37 -17.48
CA ALA A 1 10.91 -4.82 -17.63
C ALA A 1 10.14 -5.66 -16.62
N GLU A 2 10.22 -5.40 -15.32
CA GLU A 2 9.59 -6.22 -14.26
C GLU A 2 8.06 -6.17 -14.29
N ALA A 3 7.45 -4.99 -14.34
CA ALA A 3 5.99 -4.85 -14.41
C ALA A 3 5.37 -5.59 -15.59
N ALA A 4 6.02 -5.58 -16.76
CA ALA A 4 5.55 -6.32 -17.93
C ALA A 4 5.62 -7.85 -17.72
N ARG A 5 6.65 -8.34 -17.02
CA ARG A 5 6.78 -9.76 -16.65
C ARG A 5 5.70 -10.16 -15.65
N ASN A 6 5.44 -9.34 -14.64
CA ASN A 6 4.42 -9.61 -13.62
C ASN A 6 3.01 -9.63 -14.22
N ARG A 7 2.68 -8.70 -15.13
CA ARG A 7 1.40 -8.71 -15.87
C ARG A 7 1.18 -10.02 -16.63
N LYS A 8 2.23 -10.58 -17.25
CA LYS A 8 2.15 -11.88 -17.95
C LYS A 8 1.92 -13.06 -17.00
N ARG A 9 2.40 -12.98 -15.75
CA ARG A 9 2.21 -14.04 -14.75
C ARG A 9 0.81 -14.02 -14.13
N CYS A 10 0.15 -12.86 -14.09
CA CYS A 10 -1.18 -12.67 -13.51
C CYS A 10 -2.09 -11.95 -14.52
N PRO A 11 -2.44 -12.57 -15.67
CA PRO A 11 -3.14 -11.89 -16.76
C PRO A 11 -4.55 -11.42 -16.37
N ALA A 12 -5.30 -12.19 -15.61
CA ALA A 12 -6.65 -11.82 -15.14
C ALA A 12 -6.60 -10.60 -14.21
N THR A 13 -5.68 -10.59 -13.23
CA THR A 13 -5.45 -9.44 -12.34
C THR A 13 -5.01 -8.21 -13.13
N ALA A 14 -4.13 -8.39 -14.11
CA ALA A 14 -3.66 -7.28 -14.95
C ALA A 14 -4.80 -6.70 -15.82
N ALA A 15 -5.69 -7.53 -16.35
CA ALA A 15 -6.87 -7.10 -17.09
C ALA A 15 -7.85 -6.33 -16.20
N LEU A 16 -8.13 -6.84 -15.00
CA LEU A 16 -8.97 -6.17 -14.01
C LEU A 16 -8.42 -4.77 -13.65
N LEU A 17 -7.14 -4.70 -13.28
CA LEU A 17 -6.50 -3.42 -12.93
C LEU A 17 -6.44 -2.46 -14.12
N GLY A 18 -6.26 -2.97 -15.35
CA GLY A 18 -6.31 -2.19 -16.57
C GLY A 18 -7.69 -1.57 -16.85
N SER A 19 -8.77 -2.19 -16.39
CA SER A 19 -10.14 -1.65 -16.48
C SER A 19 -10.45 -0.56 -15.44
N MET A 20 -9.51 -0.27 -14.51
CA MET A 20 -9.64 0.72 -13.45
C MET A 20 -8.73 1.95 -13.75
N PRO A 21 -9.22 2.97 -14.50
CA PRO A 21 -8.35 4.06 -14.99
C PRO A 21 -7.62 4.82 -13.89
N ALA A 22 -8.28 5.05 -12.73
CA ALA A 22 -7.67 5.76 -11.61
C ALA A 22 -6.48 5.00 -10.99
N ALA A 23 -6.51 3.66 -10.98
CA ALA A 23 -5.43 2.82 -10.46
C ALA A 23 -4.34 2.62 -11.51
N SER A 24 -4.72 2.28 -12.74
CA SER A 24 -3.75 2.04 -13.83
C SER A 24 -2.94 3.29 -14.17
N ASP A 25 -3.57 4.46 -14.29
CA ASP A 25 -2.88 5.74 -14.53
C ASP A 25 -1.91 6.09 -13.38
N MET A 26 -2.33 5.89 -12.12
CA MET A 26 -1.47 6.16 -10.99
C MET A 26 -0.24 5.24 -10.96
N ALA A 27 -0.43 3.95 -11.22
CA ALA A 27 0.65 2.97 -11.30
C ALA A 27 1.61 3.25 -12.48
N GLU A 28 1.07 3.57 -13.67
CA GLU A 28 1.87 3.90 -14.85
C GLU A 28 2.69 5.18 -14.66
N ARG A 29 2.14 6.15 -13.93
CA ARG A 29 2.87 7.37 -13.57
C ARG A 29 3.94 7.13 -12.48
N GLY A 30 3.97 5.95 -11.85
CA GLY A 30 4.95 5.61 -10.82
C GLY A 30 4.78 6.43 -9.52
N VAL A 31 3.54 6.71 -9.15
CA VAL A 31 3.17 7.38 -7.87
C VAL A 31 2.17 6.56 -7.06
N GLY A 32 1.75 5.42 -7.57
CA GLY A 32 0.97 4.38 -6.91
C GLY A 32 1.48 3.01 -7.28
N GLU A 33 0.88 2.01 -6.70
CA GLU A 33 1.21 0.61 -6.95
C GLU A 33 -0.03 -0.27 -6.90
N CYS A 34 0.05 -1.39 -7.63
CA CYS A 34 -0.88 -2.49 -7.53
C CYS A 34 -0.03 -3.75 -7.32
N THR A 35 -0.12 -4.34 -6.14
CA THR A 35 0.80 -5.42 -5.74
C THR A 35 0.13 -6.43 -4.82
N PHE A 36 0.60 -7.66 -4.84
CA PHE A 36 0.28 -8.62 -3.79
C PHE A 36 1.13 -8.30 -2.56
N SER A 37 0.47 -8.03 -1.44
CA SER A 37 1.10 -7.77 -0.15
C SER A 37 0.88 -8.95 0.77
N ALA A 38 1.98 -9.55 1.23
CA ALA A 38 1.97 -10.65 2.18
C ALA A 38 2.43 -10.15 3.56
N LEU A 39 1.70 -10.53 4.61
CA LEU A 39 2.05 -10.26 6.00
C LEU A 39 2.14 -11.59 6.74
N HIS A 40 3.33 -11.94 7.19
CA HIS A 40 3.56 -13.21 7.89
C HIS A 40 2.84 -13.28 9.23
N GLY A 41 2.61 -14.51 9.71
CA GLY A 41 2.04 -14.76 11.03
C GLY A 41 2.86 -14.10 12.13
N GLY A 42 2.18 -13.55 13.14
CA GLY A 42 2.78 -12.79 14.24
C GLY A 42 3.29 -11.40 13.88
N ALA A 43 3.19 -10.98 12.61
CA ALA A 43 3.72 -9.68 12.19
C ALA A 43 2.75 -8.52 12.50
N HIS A 44 3.34 -7.38 12.86
CA HIS A 44 2.65 -6.12 13.08
C HIS A 44 3.33 -5.02 12.25
N LEU A 45 2.60 -4.42 11.32
CA LEU A 45 2.99 -3.16 10.71
C LEU A 45 2.65 -2.03 11.66
N LEU A 46 3.68 -1.42 12.24
CA LEU A 46 3.55 -0.37 13.25
C LEU A 46 2.82 0.86 12.71
N PRO A 47 2.22 1.70 13.59
CA PRO A 47 1.52 2.92 13.20
C PRO A 47 2.36 3.79 12.27
N HIS A 48 1.80 4.13 11.12
CA HIS A 48 2.44 4.98 10.12
C HIS A 48 1.40 5.70 9.27
N CYS A 49 1.85 6.72 8.53
CA CYS A 49 1.03 7.46 7.59
C CYS A 49 1.59 7.34 6.18
N GLY A 50 0.71 7.29 5.20
CA GLY A 50 1.09 7.45 3.81
C GLY A 50 1.62 8.85 3.52
N SER A 51 2.42 8.98 2.49
CA SER A 51 3.12 10.23 2.15
C SER A 51 2.24 11.29 1.48
N THR A 52 0.97 11.02 1.23
CA THR A 52 0.07 11.91 0.48
C THR A 52 -1.39 11.54 0.70
N ASN A 53 -2.26 12.53 0.68
CA ASN A 53 -3.71 12.40 0.64
C ASN A 53 -4.29 12.50 -0.79
N ALA A 54 -3.43 12.46 -1.81
CA ALA A 54 -3.85 12.51 -3.21
C ALA A 54 -4.34 11.15 -3.75
N ARG A 55 -4.39 10.13 -2.89
CA ARG A 55 -4.79 8.77 -3.25
C ARG A 55 -5.58 8.11 -2.12
N LEU A 56 -6.31 7.09 -2.50
CA LEU A 56 -6.85 6.10 -1.57
C LEU A 56 -6.13 4.76 -1.80
N THR A 57 -6.17 3.93 -0.77
CA THR A 57 -5.64 2.57 -0.79
C THR A 57 -6.80 1.58 -0.60
N ALA A 58 -6.85 0.58 -1.47
CA ALA A 58 -7.76 -0.54 -1.34
C ALA A 58 -6.97 -1.81 -1.06
N HIS A 59 -7.44 -2.60 -0.10
CA HIS A 59 -7.00 -3.97 0.14
C HIS A 59 -8.12 -4.92 -0.27
N LEU A 60 -7.87 -5.77 -1.26
CA LEU A 60 -8.71 -6.93 -1.55
C LEU A 60 -8.08 -8.16 -0.90
N PRO A 61 -8.65 -8.65 0.22
CA PRO A 61 -8.13 -9.81 0.93
C PRO A 61 -8.31 -11.09 0.10
N LEU A 62 -7.23 -11.86 -0.05
CA LEU A 62 -7.19 -13.09 -0.84
C LEU A 62 -6.96 -14.33 0.03
N ILE A 63 -6.15 -14.19 1.08
CA ILE A 63 -5.89 -15.22 2.09
C ILE A 63 -5.88 -14.51 3.44
N VAL A 64 -6.75 -14.90 4.35
CA VAL A 64 -6.93 -14.23 5.64
C VAL A 64 -7.03 -15.27 6.76
N PRO A 65 -5.93 -15.57 7.44
CA PRO A 65 -6.01 -16.32 8.69
C PRO A 65 -6.67 -15.50 9.80
N ASP A 66 -7.12 -16.19 10.84
CA ASP A 66 -7.76 -15.54 12.00
C ASP A 66 -6.86 -14.50 12.66
N GLY A 67 -7.46 -13.43 13.19
CA GLY A 67 -6.75 -12.37 13.90
C GLY A 67 -6.04 -11.36 12.99
N CYS A 68 -6.45 -11.25 11.72
CA CYS A 68 -5.98 -10.20 10.82
C CYS A 68 -6.85 -8.95 10.92
N GLU A 69 -6.24 -7.83 11.32
CA GLU A 69 -6.93 -6.56 11.58
C GLU A 69 -6.15 -5.39 10.97
N ILE A 70 -6.88 -4.32 10.67
CA ILE A 70 -6.35 -3.00 10.34
C ILE A 70 -7.02 -1.96 11.22
N ARG A 71 -6.23 -1.01 11.76
CA ARG A 71 -6.73 0.23 12.36
C ARG A 71 -6.40 1.39 11.44
N VAL A 72 -7.36 2.29 11.24
CA VAL A 72 -7.16 3.57 10.54
C VAL A 72 -7.77 4.67 11.40
N GLY A 73 -6.97 5.60 11.89
CA GLY A 73 -7.39 6.52 12.95
C GLY A 73 -7.85 5.73 14.18
N ASP A 74 -9.09 5.95 14.60
CA ASP A 74 -9.71 5.27 15.76
C ASP A 74 -10.53 4.03 15.35
N GLU A 75 -10.66 3.75 14.06
CA GLU A 75 -11.50 2.67 13.55
C GLU A 75 -10.70 1.39 13.31
N VAL A 76 -11.12 0.27 13.92
CA VAL A 76 -10.53 -1.06 13.72
C VAL A 76 -11.48 -1.91 12.87
N ARG A 77 -10.94 -2.56 11.85
CA ARG A 77 -11.65 -3.49 10.97
C ARG A 77 -10.91 -4.82 10.86
N GLN A 78 -11.66 -5.92 10.88
CA GLN A 78 -11.13 -7.24 10.55
C GLN A 78 -11.11 -7.44 9.03
N TYR A 79 -10.07 -8.12 8.56
CA TYR A 79 -10.03 -8.58 7.18
C TYR A 79 -10.95 -9.79 7.00
N ARG A 80 -11.64 -9.84 5.86
CA ARG A 80 -12.40 -11.01 5.41
C ARG A 80 -12.12 -11.25 3.94
N GLU A 81 -11.93 -12.51 3.56
CA GLU A 81 -11.62 -12.86 2.17
C GLU A 81 -12.73 -12.38 1.22
N GLY A 82 -12.32 -11.71 0.14
CA GLY A 82 -13.22 -11.13 -0.85
C GLY A 82 -13.90 -9.82 -0.47
N GLU A 83 -13.83 -9.38 0.80
CA GLU A 83 -14.42 -8.12 1.25
C GLU A 83 -13.41 -6.98 1.11
N LEU A 84 -13.65 -6.10 0.15
CA LEU A 84 -12.77 -4.97 -0.16
C LEU A 84 -12.78 -3.93 0.98
N LEU A 85 -11.61 -3.59 1.50
CA LEU A 85 -11.39 -2.48 2.43
C LEU A 85 -10.77 -1.30 1.68
N ILE A 86 -11.41 -0.12 1.74
CA ILE A 86 -10.89 1.12 1.15
C ILE A 86 -10.67 2.13 2.27
N PHE A 87 -9.51 2.77 2.29
CA PHE A 87 -9.16 3.76 3.30
C PHE A 87 -8.18 4.81 2.74
N ASP A 88 -8.16 5.97 3.40
CA ASP A 88 -7.15 7.00 3.16
C ASP A 88 -5.89 6.67 3.99
N ASP A 89 -4.83 6.24 3.32
CA ASP A 89 -3.57 5.88 3.97
C ASP A 89 -2.78 7.08 4.49
N SER A 90 -3.24 8.32 4.28
CA SER A 90 -2.65 9.51 4.89
C SER A 90 -3.00 9.68 6.37
N TYR A 91 -4.07 9.05 6.84
CA TYR A 91 -4.34 8.87 8.27
C TYR A 91 -3.40 7.82 8.87
N GLU A 92 -3.09 7.98 10.15
CA GLU A 92 -2.31 6.97 10.85
C GLU A 92 -3.03 5.62 10.81
N HIS A 93 -2.31 4.60 10.39
CA HIS A 93 -2.84 3.25 10.29
C HIS A 93 -1.78 2.20 10.64
N GLU A 94 -2.26 1.05 11.08
CA GLU A 94 -1.44 -0.10 11.44
C GLU A 94 -2.17 -1.39 11.11
N VAL A 95 -1.43 -2.48 10.93
CA VAL A 95 -1.97 -3.76 10.47
C VAL A 95 -1.38 -4.91 11.26
N TRP A 96 -2.22 -5.82 11.74
CA TRP A 96 -1.80 -7.04 12.42
C TRP A 96 -2.17 -8.29 11.66
N ASN A 97 -1.30 -9.27 11.74
CA ASN A 97 -1.62 -10.67 11.53
C ASN A 97 -1.26 -11.42 12.82
N ARG A 98 -2.25 -11.65 13.68
CA ARG A 98 -2.07 -12.31 14.99
C ARG A 98 -2.02 -13.83 14.90
N HIS A 99 -2.27 -14.40 13.72
CA HIS A 99 -2.11 -15.85 13.52
C HIS A 99 -0.65 -16.23 13.73
N PRO A 100 -0.35 -17.34 14.44
CA PRO A 100 1.03 -17.67 14.80
C PRO A 100 1.94 -17.99 13.60
N THR A 101 1.41 -18.56 12.54
CA THR A 101 2.20 -19.10 11.41
C THR A 101 1.74 -18.64 10.03
N ASP A 102 0.42 -18.51 9.82
CA ASP A 102 -0.15 -18.38 8.49
C ASP A 102 -0.04 -16.96 7.94
N VAL A 103 0.15 -16.87 6.65
CA VAL A 103 0.39 -15.62 5.94
C VAL A 103 -0.92 -15.01 5.45
N ARG A 104 -1.18 -13.74 5.80
CA ARG A 104 -2.23 -12.97 5.16
C ARG A 104 -1.74 -12.43 3.80
N VAL A 105 -2.56 -12.59 2.76
CA VAL A 105 -2.30 -12.02 1.43
C VAL A 105 -3.44 -11.12 1.00
N VAL A 106 -3.13 -9.90 0.58
CA VAL A 106 -4.07 -8.98 -0.04
C VAL A 106 -3.55 -8.50 -1.40
N LEU A 107 -4.45 -8.22 -2.34
CA LEU A 107 -4.13 -7.36 -3.47
C LEU A 107 -4.29 -5.90 -3.01
N LEU A 108 -3.16 -5.22 -2.86
CA LEU A 108 -3.10 -3.81 -2.53
C LEU A 108 -3.19 -3.00 -3.83
N ILE A 109 -4.12 -2.06 -3.88
CA ILE A 109 -4.36 -1.20 -5.03
C ILE A 109 -4.36 0.25 -4.56
N ARG A 110 -3.48 1.08 -5.12
CA ARG A 110 -3.50 2.53 -4.91
C ARG A 110 -4.10 3.21 -6.12
N PHE A 111 -5.01 4.14 -5.88
CA PHE A 111 -5.70 4.86 -6.94
C PHE A 111 -5.90 6.34 -6.57
N TRP A 112 -6.08 7.19 -7.60
CA TRP A 112 -6.29 8.61 -7.39
C TRP A 112 -7.50 8.86 -6.51
N HIS A 113 -7.33 9.83 -5.57
CA HIS A 113 -8.47 10.29 -4.76
C HIS A 113 -9.59 10.79 -5.69
N PRO A 114 -10.85 10.42 -5.46
CA PRO A 114 -11.96 10.74 -6.36
C PRO A 114 -12.18 12.25 -6.56
N ASP A 115 -11.82 13.07 -5.58
CA ASP A 115 -11.90 14.53 -5.68
C ASP A 115 -10.85 15.16 -6.61
N ILE A 116 -9.91 14.38 -7.12
CA ILE A 116 -8.91 14.85 -8.07
C ILE A 116 -9.36 14.53 -9.49
N ALA A 117 -9.80 15.57 -10.20
CA ALA A 117 -10.18 15.40 -11.60
C ALA A 117 -9.01 14.86 -12.46
N PRO A 118 -9.26 13.96 -13.43
CA PRO A 118 -8.21 13.34 -14.26
C PRO A 118 -7.28 14.36 -14.93
N ALA A 119 -7.80 15.52 -15.34
CA ALA A 119 -7.01 16.60 -15.92
C ALA A 119 -5.91 17.14 -14.96
N LYS A 120 -6.05 16.93 -13.65
CA LYS A 120 -5.08 17.36 -12.63
C LYS A 120 -4.01 16.30 -12.30
N TYR A 121 -4.15 15.04 -12.72
CA TYR A 121 -3.24 13.95 -12.36
C TYR A 121 -1.77 14.27 -12.63
N ALA A 122 -1.45 14.83 -13.79
CA ALA A 122 -0.08 15.18 -14.14
C ALA A 122 0.52 16.28 -13.23
N ALA A 123 -0.28 17.26 -12.85
CA ALA A 123 0.14 18.35 -11.93
C ALA A 123 0.32 17.79 -10.51
N THR A 124 -0.63 16.99 -10.02
CA THR A 124 -0.60 16.33 -8.72
C THR A 124 0.62 15.43 -8.58
N LYS A 125 0.93 14.60 -9.60
CA LYS A 125 2.16 13.79 -9.64
C LYS A 125 3.41 14.64 -9.46
N ARG A 126 3.50 15.79 -10.14
CA ARG A 126 4.66 16.68 -9.98
C ARG A 126 4.78 17.21 -8.55
N ALA A 127 3.65 17.57 -7.93
CA ALA A 127 3.61 18.02 -6.54
C ALA A 127 4.05 16.91 -5.56
N MET A 128 3.52 15.69 -5.72
CA MET A 128 3.89 14.52 -4.91
C MET A 128 5.41 14.23 -4.98
N ARG A 129 5.99 14.23 -6.18
CA ARG A 129 7.44 14.00 -6.34
C ARG A 129 8.29 15.08 -5.67
N ARG A 130 7.87 16.34 -5.72
CA ARG A 130 8.55 17.43 -5.01
C ARG A 130 8.47 17.28 -3.50
N ALA A 131 7.30 16.88 -2.98
CA ALA A 131 7.10 16.64 -1.56
C ALA A 131 8.00 15.51 -1.04
N VAL A 132 8.10 14.39 -1.75
CA VAL A 132 9.00 13.27 -1.40
C VAL A 132 10.46 13.71 -1.38
N VAL A 133 10.93 14.46 -2.38
CA VAL A 133 12.32 14.95 -2.42
C VAL A 133 12.58 15.92 -1.25
N ARG A 134 11.64 16.80 -0.93
CA ARG A 134 11.75 17.74 0.19
C ARG A 134 11.78 16.99 1.54
N HIS A 135 10.93 15.98 1.72
CA HIS A 135 10.91 15.16 2.93
C HIS A 135 12.23 14.43 3.14
N ARG A 136 12.77 13.77 2.10
CA ARG A 136 14.08 13.09 2.16
C ARG A 136 15.25 14.02 2.49
N ARG A 137 15.17 15.30 2.11
CA ARG A 137 16.20 16.30 2.45
C ARG A 137 16.09 16.78 3.90
N ASN A 138 14.90 16.77 4.47
CA ASN A 138 14.65 17.26 5.83
C ASN A 138 14.73 16.15 6.90
N THR A 139 14.61 14.88 6.51
CA THR A 139 14.83 13.71 7.36
C THR A 139 16.17 13.09 7.01
N CYS A 140 17.28 13.71 7.48
CA CYS A 140 18.52 12.97 7.68
C CYS A 140 18.29 12.01 8.84
N LEU A 141 17.71 10.86 8.58
CA LEU A 141 17.89 9.72 9.47
C LEU A 141 19.36 9.34 9.41
N PRO A 142 20.04 9.20 10.56
CA PRO A 142 21.40 8.65 10.57
C PRO A 142 21.35 7.27 9.88
N PRO A 143 22.46 6.86 9.24
CA PRO A 143 22.53 5.50 8.68
C PRO A 143 22.11 4.51 9.76
N LEU A 144 21.27 3.54 9.40
CA LEU A 144 20.97 2.42 10.27
C LEU A 144 22.32 1.81 10.68
N ASP A 145 22.60 1.83 11.98
CA ASP A 145 23.77 1.14 12.52
C ASP A 145 23.51 -0.37 12.41
N VAL A 146 24.04 -0.97 11.35
CA VAL A 146 23.94 -2.41 11.07
C VAL A 146 24.88 -3.24 11.97
N SER A 147 25.48 -2.67 13.01
CA SER A 147 26.41 -3.34 13.91
C SER A 147 25.76 -4.08 15.09
N LEU A 148 24.43 -4.26 15.06
CA LEU A 148 23.75 -5.11 16.03
C LEU A 148 24.06 -6.59 15.73
N THR A 149 25.18 -7.06 16.25
CA THR A 149 25.42 -8.50 16.45
C THR A 149 24.33 -9.05 17.36
N PRO A 150 23.70 -10.19 17.01
CA PRO A 150 22.72 -10.82 17.92
C PRO A 150 23.42 -11.20 19.22
N PRO A 151 22.76 -11.12 20.37
CA PRO A 151 23.31 -11.59 21.63
C PRO A 151 23.57 -13.09 21.55
N SER A 152 24.74 -13.50 21.99
CA SER A 152 25.23 -14.88 22.12
C SER A 152 24.35 -15.70 23.06
#